data_c08509eac3e6c392ed7113f3a38e7e96
#
_entry.id   c08509eac3e6c392ed7113f3a38e7e96
#
_cell.length_a   1.000
_cell.length_b   1.000
_cell.length_c   1.000
_cell.angle_alpha   90.00
_cell.angle_beta   90.00
_cell.angle_gamma   90.00
#
_symmetry.space_group_name_H-M   'P 1'
#
loop_
_entity.id
_entity.type
_entity.pdbx_description
1 polymer ?
#
loop_
_entity_poly.entity_id
_entity_poly.type
_entity_poly.pdbx_seq_one_letter_code
_entity_poly.pdbx_strand_id
1 'polypeptide(L)'
;MEALKEYTRARDAKKRMFKKAKQELLSFLLRNGKSYPESGNYWTEKFFKWIKTVQFSEKWMQEALNEYLSEVYSLKAKIELMDARIREIAELEIVKDKVDKLICFSGIDVITAVETVVEINDFSRFATAAQFVSYLGLCPGEDSSGKTKNMLPLTKAGNKRVRALFCESAKAIKRTNPYGQKSKRILERQKNASPEIVAYADKATKRIRTKMKHLEERGKNYNVSSAAGARELACFVWGMMNGKIA
;
A
#
# COMPACT_ATOMS: atom_id res chain seq x y z
N MET A 1 -12.62 -7.77 -16.01
CA MET A 1 -11.76 -6.82 -15.26
C MET A 1 -12.56 -5.83 -14.41
N GLU A 2 -13.63 -5.18 -14.93
CA GLU A 2 -14.38 -4.18 -14.14
C GLU A 2 -15.00 -4.78 -12.87
N ALA A 3 -15.59 -5.96 -12.93
CA ALA A 3 -16.13 -6.65 -11.75
C ALA A 3 -15.06 -6.92 -10.66
N LEU A 4 -13.86 -7.34 -11.07
CA LEU A 4 -12.75 -7.55 -10.13
C LEU A 4 -12.28 -6.23 -9.50
N LYS A 5 -12.27 -5.16 -10.27
CA LYS A 5 -11.96 -3.82 -9.81
C LYS A 5 -12.98 -3.32 -8.76
N GLU A 6 -14.27 -3.52 -9.02
CA GLU A 6 -15.30 -3.17 -8.04
C GLU A 6 -15.17 -3.99 -6.74
N TYR A 7 -14.79 -5.28 -6.84
CA TYR A 7 -14.55 -6.10 -5.65
C TYR A 7 -13.39 -5.55 -4.79
N THR A 8 -12.26 -5.19 -5.42
CA THR A 8 -11.12 -4.60 -4.69
C THR A 8 -11.46 -3.24 -4.09
N ARG A 9 -12.29 -2.43 -4.76
CA ARG A 9 -12.81 -1.15 -4.26
C ARG A 9 -13.74 -1.33 -3.05
N ALA A 10 -14.59 -2.37 -3.07
CA ALA A 10 -15.44 -2.72 -1.94
C ALA A 10 -14.61 -3.08 -0.70
N ARG A 11 -13.52 -3.85 -0.89
CA ARG A 11 -12.56 -4.15 0.20
C ARG A 11 -11.94 -2.87 0.78
N ASP A 12 -11.51 -1.93 -0.06
CA ASP A 12 -10.96 -0.66 0.41
C ASP A 12 -11.99 0.19 1.16
N ALA A 13 -13.25 0.13 0.77
CA ALA A 13 -14.32 0.76 1.55
C ALA A 13 -14.40 0.14 2.95
N LYS A 14 -14.32 -1.19 3.07
CA LYS A 14 -14.27 -1.87 4.39
C LYS A 14 -13.04 -1.48 5.20
N LYS A 15 -11.86 -1.34 4.59
CA LYS A 15 -10.65 -0.83 5.28
C LYS A 15 -10.84 0.59 5.84
N ARG A 16 -11.50 1.47 5.09
CA ARG A 16 -11.82 2.82 5.60
C ARG A 16 -12.81 2.78 6.77
N MET A 17 -13.86 1.96 6.67
CA MET A 17 -14.82 1.75 7.76
C MET A 17 -14.11 1.18 9.00
N PHE A 18 -13.26 0.18 8.84
CA PHE A 18 -12.47 -0.39 9.92
C PHE A 18 -11.56 0.62 10.61
N LYS A 19 -10.88 1.48 9.83
CA LYS A 19 -10.09 2.56 10.41
C LYS A 19 -10.96 3.50 11.23
N LYS A 20 -12.15 3.87 10.74
CA LYS A 20 -13.09 4.75 11.44
C LYS A 20 -13.61 4.08 12.72
N ALA A 21 -14.06 2.83 12.67
CA ALA A 21 -14.52 2.09 13.85
C ALA A 21 -13.44 2.00 14.94
N LYS A 22 -12.19 1.79 14.55
CA LYS A 22 -11.05 1.83 15.48
C LYS A 22 -10.86 3.19 16.14
N GLN A 23 -11.02 4.28 15.39
CA GLN A 23 -10.93 5.63 15.94
C GLN A 23 -12.09 5.95 16.87
N GLU A 24 -13.31 5.54 16.53
CA GLU A 24 -14.51 5.73 17.35
C GLU A 24 -14.39 4.98 18.68
N LEU A 25 -13.92 3.73 18.65
CA LEU A 25 -13.67 2.95 19.87
C LEU A 25 -12.62 3.61 20.78
N LEU A 26 -11.50 4.06 20.22
CA LEU A 26 -10.48 4.78 21.01
C LEU A 26 -11.01 6.09 21.59
N SER A 27 -11.78 6.84 20.80
CA SER A 27 -12.41 8.08 21.27
C SER A 27 -13.44 7.83 22.36
N PHE A 28 -14.21 6.76 22.26
CA PHE A 28 -15.13 6.34 23.32
C PHE A 28 -14.39 6.02 24.62
N LEU A 29 -13.35 5.19 24.55
CA LEU A 29 -12.53 4.86 25.72
C LEU A 29 -11.93 6.10 26.38
N LEU A 30 -11.33 6.99 25.58
CA LEU A 30 -10.70 8.20 26.07
C LEU A 30 -11.67 9.12 26.79
N ARG A 31 -12.86 9.39 26.20
CA ARG A 31 -13.92 10.21 26.82
C ARG A 31 -14.40 9.66 28.16
N ASN A 32 -14.26 8.35 28.37
CA ASN A 32 -14.68 7.67 29.59
C ASN A 32 -13.50 7.33 30.53
N GLY A 33 -12.39 8.04 30.38
CA GLY A 33 -11.24 7.90 31.27
C GLY A 33 -10.51 6.55 31.20
N LYS A 34 -10.77 5.75 30.14
CA LYS A 34 -10.11 4.46 29.92
C LYS A 34 -8.99 4.62 28.91
N SER A 35 -7.75 4.50 29.37
CA SER A 35 -6.56 4.53 28.49
C SER A 35 -5.78 3.24 28.59
N TYR A 36 -5.22 2.81 27.48
CA TYR A 36 -4.34 1.63 27.43
C TYR A 36 -3.05 1.94 28.21
N PRO A 37 -2.72 1.18 29.27
CA PRO A 37 -1.65 1.55 30.21
C PRO A 37 -0.23 1.30 29.67
N GLU A 38 -0.08 0.45 28.64
CA GLU A 38 1.24 0.15 28.08
C GLU A 38 1.65 1.21 27.04
N SER A 39 2.92 1.62 27.08
CA SER A 39 3.56 2.40 26.03
C SER A 39 3.80 1.51 24.81
N GLY A 40 2.83 1.38 23.95
CA GLY A 40 2.94 0.46 22.80
C GLY A 40 1.92 0.75 21.71
N ASN A 41 2.03 -0.05 20.66
CA ASN A 41 1.09 0.05 19.54
C ASN A 41 -0.30 -0.49 19.94
N TYR A 42 -1.31 0.31 19.72
CA TYR A 42 -2.70 -0.14 19.75
C TYR A 42 -2.93 -1.26 18.74
N TRP A 43 -4.00 -2.03 18.93
CA TRP A 43 -4.48 -3.07 17.98
C TRP A 43 -3.60 -4.32 17.92
N THR A 44 -2.74 -4.52 18.93
CA THR A 44 -1.99 -5.75 19.17
C THR A 44 -2.84 -6.74 19.98
N GLU A 45 -2.41 -8.00 20.07
CA GLU A 45 -3.07 -8.99 20.95
C GLU A 45 -3.14 -8.52 22.40
N LYS A 46 -2.09 -7.84 22.90
CA LYS A 46 -2.07 -7.25 24.25
C LYS A 46 -3.16 -6.20 24.42
N PHE A 47 -3.32 -5.31 23.43
CA PHE A 47 -4.39 -4.31 23.45
C PHE A 47 -5.77 -4.98 23.49
N PHE A 48 -6.01 -6.01 22.66
CA PHE A 48 -7.27 -6.73 22.64
C PHE A 48 -7.53 -7.57 23.92
N LYS A 49 -6.47 -8.06 24.58
CA LYS A 49 -6.60 -8.67 25.91
C LYS A 49 -7.00 -7.63 26.94
N TRP A 50 -6.32 -6.48 26.98
CA TRP A 50 -6.64 -5.40 27.90
C TRP A 50 -8.06 -4.87 27.71
N ILE A 51 -8.51 -4.59 26.49
CA ILE A 51 -9.83 -4.02 26.26
C ILE A 51 -10.96 -4.92 26.74
N LYS A 52 -10.75 -6.25 26.76
CA LYS A 52 -11.69 -7.22 27.34
C LYS A 52 -11.79 -7.12 28.87
N THR A 53 -10.81 -6.54 29.54
CA THR A 53 -10.85 -6.33 30.99
C THR A 53 -11.49 -4.98 31.36
N VAL A 54 -11.73 -4.11 30.39
CA VAL A 54 -12.39 -2.83 30.62
C VAL A 54 -13.87 -3.05 30.96
N GLN A 55 -14.26 -2.56 32.12
CA GLN A 55 -15.64 -2.64 32.61
C GLN A 55 -16.16 -1.25 33.00
N PHE A 56 -17.44 -1.08 32.79
CA PHE A 56 -18.20 0.07 33.23
C PHE A 56 -19.26 -0.36 34.25
N SER A 57 -19.47 0.42 35.31
CA SER A 57 -20.52 0.18 36.29
C SER A 57 -21.92 0.43 35.70
N GLU A 58 -22.01 1.36 34.78
CA GLU A 58 -23.20 1.72 34.03
C GLU A 58 -23.49 0.71 32.93
N LYS A 59 -24.67 0.05 32.97
CA LYS A 59 -25.07 -0.98 32.01
C LYS A 59 -24.96 -0.50 30.54
N TRP A 60 -25.51 0.68 30.26
CA TRP A 60 -25.55 1.20 28.88
C TRP A 60 -24.18 1.63 28.34
N MET A 61 -23.24 1.99 29.23
CA MET A 61 -21.85 2.25 28.84
C MET A 61 -21.13 0.94 28.49
N GLN A 62 -21.42 -0.14 29.23
CA GLN A 62 -20.87 -1.45 28.90
C GLN A 62 -21.43 -1.99 27.58
N GLU A 63 -22.74 -1.82 27.34
CA GLU A 63 -23.36 -2.16 26.03
C GLU A 63 -22.74 -1.37 24.88
N ALA A 64 -22.54 -0.06 25.07
CA ALA A 64 -21.89 0.77 24.06
C ALA A 64 -20.45 0.28 23.74
N LEU A 65 -19.66 -0.11 24.76
CA LEU A 65 -18.34 -0.70 24.54
C LEU A 65 -18.43 -1.98 23.69
N ASN A 66 -19.39 -2.85 24.02
CA ASN A 66 -19.60 -4.11 23.32
C ASN A 66 -19.95 -3.88 21.84
N GLU A 67 -20.80 -2.88 21.54
CA GLU A 67 -21.16 -2.52 20.17
C GLU A 67 -19.96 -1.99 19.37
N TYR A 68 -19.16 -1.07 19.94
CA TYR A 68 -17.93 -0.60 19.29
C TYR A 68 -16.94 -1.75 19.01
N LEU A 69 -16.78 -2.66 19.95
CA LEU A 69 -15.92 -3.83 19.79
C LEU A 69 -16.45 -4.78 18.72
N SER A 70 -17.75 -5.05 18.74
CA SER A 70 -18.42 -5.93 17.76
C SER A 70 -18.21 -5.41 16.34
N GLU A 71 -18.36 -4.09 16.10
CA GLU A 71 -18.12 -3.48 14.80
C GLU A 71 -16.66 -3.64 14.36
N VAL A 72 -15.69 -3.41 15.26
CA VAL A 72 -14.25 -3.59 14.95
C VAL A 72 -13.96 -5.05 14.57
N TYR A 73 -14.48 -6.03 15.31
CA TYR A 73 -14.27 -7.46 15.00
C TYR A 73 -14.96 -7.88 13.70
N SER A 74 -16.19 -7.44 13.48
CA SER A 74 -16.96 -7.73 12.26
C SER A 74 -16.25 -7.22 11.02
N LEU A 75 -15.79 -5.97 11.04
CA LEU A 75 -15.06 -5.37 9.92
C LEU A 75 -13.70 -6.05 9.69
N LYS A 76 -13.00 -6.43 10.74
CA LYS A 76 -11.75 -7.20 10.64
C LYS A 76 -11.99 -8.53 9.93
N ALA A 77 -12.95 -9.32 10.38
CA ALA A 77 -13.28 -10.62 9.79
C ALA A 77 -13.72 -10.49 8.32
N LYS A 78 -14.52 -9.47 7.98
CA LYS A 78 -14.93 -9.20 6.60
C LYS A 78 -13.72 -8.88 5.72
N ILE A 79 -12.76 -8.08 6.18
CA ILE A 79 -11.54 -7.75 5.42
C ILE A 79 -10.70 -9.01 5.22
N GLU A 80 -10.50 -9.83 6.25
CA GLU A 80 -9.74 -11.09 6.16
C GLU A 80 -10.36 -12.06 5.13
N LEU A 81 -11.70 -12.18 5.12
CA LEU A 81 -12.41 -12.96 4.11
C LEU A 81 -12.20 -12.40 2.70
N MET A 82 -12.31 -11.08 2.52
CA MET A 82 -12.08 -10.43 1.23
C MET A 82 -10.63 -10.58 0.78
N ASP A 83 -9.66 -10.52 1.70
CA ASP A 83 -8.25 -10.76 1.40
C ASP A 83 -8.00 -12.19 0.91
N ALA A 84 -8.68 -13.19 1.50
CA ALA A 84 -8.62 -14.56 1.00
C ALA A 84 -9.18 -14.67 -0.44
N ARG A 85 -10.32 -14.04 -0.71
CA ARG A 85 -10.90 -14.01 -2.06
C ARG A 85 -10.01 -13.28 -3.08
N ILE A 86 -9.32 -12.21 -2.69
CA ILE A 86 -8.39 -11.53 -3.60
C ILE A 86 -7.18 -12.42 -3.92
N ARG A 87 -6.75 -13.29 -3.00
CA ARG A 87 -5.71 -14.29 -3.30
C ARG A 87 -6.22 -15.35 -4.30
N GLU A 88 -7.48 -15.74 -4.23
CA GLU A 88 -8.10 -16.60 -5.26
C GLU A 88 -8.15 -15.88 -6.62
N ILE A 89 -8.50 -14.59 -6.64
CA ILE A 89 -8.47 -13.77 -7.86
C ILE A 89 -7.06 -13.73 -8.46
N ALA A 90 -6.01 -13.69 -7.64
CA ALA A 90 -4.63 -13.67 -8.12
C ALA A 90 -4.27 -14.90 -8.96
N GLU A 91 -4.95 -16.03 -8.75
CA GLU A 91 -4.73 -17.28 -9.49
C GLU A 91 -5.53 -17.36 -10.81
N LEU A 92 -6.43 -16.40 -11.09
CA LEU A 92 -7.17 -16.35 -12.34
C LEU A 92 -6.23 -16.09 -13.52
N GLU A 93 -6.36 -16.84 -14.60
CA GLU A 93 -5.53 -16.77 -15.81
C GLU A 93 -5.40 -15.33 -16.35
N ILE A 94 -6.49 -14.56 -16.30
CA ILE A 94 -6.55 -13.18 -16.80
C ILE A 94 -5.63 -12.18 -16.05
N VAL A 95 -5.22 -12.51 -14.81
CA VAL A 95 -4.36 -11.61 -13.98
C VAL A 95 -3.08 -12.26 -13.52
N LYS A 96 -3.00 -13.59 -13.49
CA LYS A 96 -1.94 -14.37 -12.85
C LYS A 96 -0.53 -13.95 -13.30
N ASP A 97 -0.25 -13.96 -14.59
CA ASP A 97 1.08 -13.58 -15.12
C ASP A 97 1.52 -12.19 -14.67
N LYS A 98 0.59 -11.23 -14.70
CA LYS A 98 0.87 -9.85 -14.26
C LYS A 98 1.09 -9.75 -12.75
N VAL A 99 0.32 -10.51 -11.98
CA VAL A 99 0.45 -10.56 -10.50
C VAL A 99 1.78 -11.21 -10.12
N ASP A 100 2.13 -12.34 -10.72
CA ASP A 100 3.39 -13.07 -10.46
C ASP A 100 4.62 -12.20 -10.72
N LYS A 101 4.59 -11.39 -11.79
CA LYS A 101 5.63 -10.38 -12.06
C LYS A 101 5.69 -9.28 -10.99
N LEU A 102 4.54 -8.74 -10.59
CA LEU A 102 4.49 -7.63 -9.63
C LEU A 102 4.91 -8.02 -8.22
N ILE A 103 4.58 -9.22 -7.76
CA ILE A 103 4.95 -9.68 -6.41
C ILE A 103 6.47 -9.90 -6.24
N CYS A 104 7.23 -9.92 -7.33
CA CYS A 104 8.69 -9.95 -7.27
C CYS A 104 9.30 -8.66 -6.70
N PHE A 105 8.59 -7.53 -6.76
CA PHE A 105 9.05 -6.30 -6.10
C PHE A 105 8.85 -6.36 -4.59
N SER A 106 9.89 -6.05 -3.82
CA SER A 106 9.90 -6.19 -2.35
C SER A 106 8.76 -5.48 -1.62
N GLY A 107 8.26 -4.39 -2.17
CA GLY A 107 7.20 -3.59 -1.57
C GLY A 107 5.77 -3.92 -2.05
N ILE A 108 5.61 -4.88 -2.95
CA ILE A 108 4.31 -5.24 -3.54
C ILE A 108 3.94 -6.65 -3.06
N ASP A 109 2.87 -6.78 -2.31
CA ASP A 109 2.27 -8.07 -1.95
C ASP A 109 1.17 -8.49 -2.95
N VAL A 110 0.63 -9.68 -2.78
CA VAL A 110 -0.42 -10.23 -3.68
C VAL A 110 -1.63 -9.31 -3.77
N ILE A 111 -2.08 -8.77 -2.64
CA ILE A 111 -3.25 -7.87 -2.62
C ILE A 111 -2.95 -6.59 -3.42
N THR A 112 -1.82 -5.96 -3.16
CA THR A 112 -1.36 -4.75 -3.87
C THR A 112 -1.17 -5.02 -5.37
N ALA A 113 -0.64 -6.20 -5.73
CA ALA A 113 -0.46 -6.61 -7.12
C ALA A 113 -1.82 -6.74 -7.84
N VAL A 114 -2.76 -7.47 -7.26
CA VAL A 114 -4.12 -7.62 -7.82
C VAL A 114 -4.80 -6.27 -7.96
N GLU A 115 -4.82 -5.45 -6.90
CA GLU A 115 -5.41 -4.11 -6.94
C GLU A 115 -4.77 -3.24 -8.05
N THR A 116 -3.45 -3.33 -8.25
CA THR A 116 -2.75 -2.61 -9.31
C THR A 116 -3.16 -3.12 -10.69
N VAL A 117 -3.17 -4.44 -10.90
CA VAL A 117 -3.52 -5.06 -12.18
C VAL A 117 -4.95 -4.74 -12.58
N VAL A 118 -5.92 -4.87 -11.68
CA VAL A 118 -7.33 -4.62 -12.01
C VAL A 118 -7.64 -3.13 -12.22
N GLU A 119 -6.94 -2.23 -11.51
CA GLU A 119 -7.11 -0.77 -11.69
C GLU A 119 -6.49 -0.26 -12.99
N ILE A 120 -5.38 -0.82 -13.42
CA ILE A 120 -4.70 -0.42 -14.67
C ILE A 120 -5.27 -1.16 -15.87
N ASN A 121 -5.53 -2.45 -15.72
CA ASN A 121 -5.99 -3.40 -16.71
C ASN A 121 -4.97 -3.62 -17.84
N ASP A 122 -4.76 -2.62 -18.69
CA ASP A 122 -3.82 -2.65 -19.80
C ASP A 122 -2.67 -1.66 -19.61
N PHE A 123 -1.45 -2.19 -19.47
CA PHE A 123 -0.22 -1.40 -19.31
C PHE A 123 0.34 -0.96 -20.67
N SER A 124 0.00 -1.66 -21.76
CA SER A 124 0.52 -1.37 -23.11
C SER A 124 -0.01 -0.05 -23.67
N ARG A 125 -1.15 0.43 -23.16
CA ARG A 125 -1.73 1.74 -23.54
C ARG A 125 -0.82 2.92 -23.22
N PHE A 126 0.21 2.73 -22.39
CA PHE A 126 1.18 3.76 -22.07
C PHE A 126 2.46 3.52 -22.88
N ALA A 127 2.69 4.30 -23.92
CA ALA A 127 3.87 4.14 -24.78
C ALA A 127 5.20 4.34 -24.03
N THR A 128 5.19 5.12 -22.93
CA THR A 128 6.38 5.40 -22.12
C THR A 128 6.10 5.33 -20.63
N ALA A 129 7.15 5.07 -19.82
CA ALA A 129 7.06 5.13 -18.36
C ALA A 129 6.60 6.51 -17.87
N ALA A 130 6.99 7.60 -18.57
CA ALA A 130 6.58 8.96 -18.24
C ALA A 130 5.07 9.15 -18.35
N GLN A 131 4.43 8.60 -19.38
CA GLN A 131 2.96 8.61 -19.52
C GLN A 131 2.27 7.85 -18.40
N PHE A 132 2.80 6.68 -18.01
CA PHE A 132 2.27 5.91 -16.88
C PHE A 132 2.40 6.67 -15.56
N VAL A 133 3.54 7.27 -15.30
CA VAL A 133 3.79 8.13 -14.12
C VAL A 133 2.83 9.33 -14.09
N SER A 134 2.60 9.95 -15.24
CA SER A 134 1.65 11.07 -15.39
C SER A 134 0.21 10.61 -15.11
N TYR A 135 -0.20 9.48 -15.65
CA TYR A 135 -1.51 8.86 -15.38
C TYR A 135 -1.73 8.59 -13.88
N LEU A 136 -0.67 8.31 -13.13
CA LEU A 136 -0.74 8.14 -11.68
C LEU A 136 -0.72 9.48 -10.91
N GLY A 137 -0.46 10.60 -11.58
CA GLY A 137 -0.28 11.92 -10.97
C GLY A 137 0.96 12.00 -10.06
N LEU A 138 2.02 11.24 -10.40
CA LEU A 138 3.32 11.22 -9.70
C LEU A 138 4.37 12.12 -10.39
N CYS A 139 3.95 12.92 -11.37
CA CYS A 139 4.80 13.95 -11.96
C CYS A 139 4.57 15.30 -11.25
N PRO A 140 5.62 16.12 -11.08
CA PRO A 140 5.45 17.49 -10.65
C PRO A 140 4.70 18.28 -11.72
N GLY A 141 3.91 19.25 -11.27
CA GLY A 141 3.42 20.30 -12.17
C GLY A 141 4.55 21.23 -12.59
N GLU A 142 4.34 21.95 -13.64
CA GLU A 142 5.26 22.97 -14.13
C GLU A 142 4.47 24.23 -14.47
N ASP A 143 4.95 25.36 -13.98
CA ASP A 143 4.44 26.71 -14.31
C ASP A 143 5.65 27.55 -14.71
N SER A 144 6.08 27.35 -15.96
CA SER A 144 7.27 27.98 -16.51
C SER A 144 6.87 29.01 -17.55
N SER A 145 7.47 30.21 -17.48
CA SER A 145 7.28 31.26 -18.45
C SER A 145 8.65 31.72 -19.00
N GLY A 146 8.83 31.63 -20.31
CA GLY A 146 10.05 32.08 -20.98
C GLY A 146 11.29 31.37 -20.44
N LYS A 147 12.20 32.13 -19.84
CA LYS A 147 13.49 31.62 -19.33
C LYS A 147 13.40 31.04 -17.89
N THR A 148 12.28 31.25 -17.20
CA THR A 148 12.13 30.84 -15.79
C THR A 148 11.41 29.49 -15.70
N LYS A 149 12.10 28.49 -15.16
CA LYS A 149 11.53 27.16 -14.91
C LYS A 149 11.05 27.06 -13.47
N ASN A 150 9.73 27.02 -13.26
CA ASN A 150 9.10 26.87 -11.95
C ASN A 150 8.43 25.50 -11.81
N MET A 151 8.99 24.66 -10.94
CA MET A 151 8.45 23.32 -10.67
C MET A 151 7.45 23.37 -9.53
N LEU A 152 6.22 23.00 -9.80
CA LEU A 152 5.13 22.92 -8.84
C LEU A 152 5.12 21.57 -8.09
N PRO A 153 4.35 21.46 -6.99
CA PRO A 153 4.08 20.18 -6.35
C PRO A 153 3.51 19.12 -7.31
N LEU A 154 3.45 17.87 -6.88
CA LEU A 154 2.84 16.80 -7.67
C LEU A 154 1.43 17.16 -8.13
N THR A 155 1.13 16.90 -9.39
CA THR A 155 -0.18 17.18 -9.99
C THR A 155 -1.32 16.48 -9.26
N LYS A 156 -1.08 15.26 -8.75
CA LYS A 156 -2.08 14.38 -8.13
C LYS A 156 -3.31 14.11 -9.03
N ALA A 157 -3.27 14.54 -10.27
CA ALA A 157 -4.27 14.21 -11.28
C ALA A 157 -4.16 12.73 -11.67
N GLY A 158 -5.29 12.03 -11.84
CA GLY A 158 -5.31 10.63 -12.28
C GLY A 158 -5.56 9.61 -11.17
N ASN A 159 -5.11 8.37 -11.34
CA ASN A 159 -5.50 7.25 -10.47
C ASN A 159 -4.90 7.36 -9.07
N LYS A 160 -5.68 7.93 -8.14
CA LYS A 160 -5.27 8.12 -6.74
C LYS A 160 -5.06 6.81 -5.98
N ARG A 161 -5.76 5.72 -6.39
CA ARG A 161 -5.64 4.42 -5.69
C ARG A 161 -4.28 3.80 -5.96
N VAL A 162 -3.92 3.62 -7.23
CA VAL A 162 -2.60 3.05 -7.58
C VAL A 162 -1.47 3.96 -7.09
N ARG A 163 -1.64 5.28 -7.16
CA ARG A 163 -0.68 6.21 -6.56
C ARG A 163 -0.47 5.95 -5.07
N ALA A 164 -1.55 5.77 -4.29
CA ALA A 164 -1.46 5.46 -2.86
C ALA A 164 -0.79 4.11 -2.60
N LEU A 165 -1.15 3.06 -3.37
CA LEU A 165 -0.51 1.75 -3.30
C LEU A 165 1.00 1.85 -3.54
N PHE A 166 1.43 2.58 -4.56
CA PHE A 166 2.85 2.72 -4.88
C PHE A 166 3.60 3.56 -3.85
N CYS A 167 2.96 4.57 -3.24
CA CYS A 167 3.56 5.30 -2.13
C CYS A 167 3.78 4.38 -0.91
N GLU A 168 2.81 3.54 -0.55
CA GLU A 168 2.97 2.58 0.54
C GLU A 168 4.00 1.49 0.20
N SER A 169 4.01 1.00 -1.05
CA SER A 169 5.03 0.06 -1.54
C SER A 169 6.44 0.64 -1.47
N ALA A 170 6.63 1.90 -1.86
CA ALA A 170 7.92 2.59 -1.75
C ALA A 170 8.38 2.71 -0.29
N LYS A 171 7.47 3.02 0.64
CA LYS A 171 7.76 3.03 2.08
C LYS A 171 8.15 1.65 2.59
N ALA A 172 7.50 0.59 2.10
CA ALA A 172 7.85 -0.79 2.44
C ALA A 172 9.24 -1.18 1.89
N ILE A 173 9.55 -0.81 0.65
CA ILE A 173 10.88 -1.00 0.04
C ILE A 173 11.97 -0.31 0.86
N LYS A 174 11.74 0.93 1.30
CA LYS A 174 12.70 1.66 2.13
C LYS A 174 13.06 0.91 3.42
N ARG A 175 12.11 0.21 4.01
CA ARG A 175 12.30 -0.57 5.25
C ARG A 175 12.99 -1.93 5.04
N THR A 176 13.30 -2.32 3.80
CA THR A 176 14.04 -3.55 3.53
C THR A 176 15.48 -3.47 4.03
N ASN A 177 16.08 -4.65 4.28
CA ASN A 177 17.46 -4.73 4.79
C ASN A 177 18.44 -3.96 3.89
N PRO A 178 19.23 -2.99 4.43
CA PRO A 178 20.19 -2.22 3.65
C PRO A 178 21.33 -3.04 3.07
N TYR A 179 21.64 -4.18 3.68
CA TYR A 179 22.73 -5.07 3.26
C TYR A 179 22.31 -6.09 2.18
N GLY A 180 21.11 -5.94 1.61
CA GLY A 180 20.66 -6.76 0.48
C GLY A 180 20.08 -8.13 0.84
N GLN A 181 20.04 -8.50 2.13
CA GLN A 181 19.38 -9.74 2.54
C GLN A 181 17.88 -9.67 2.31
N LYS A 182 17.37 -10.61 1.54
CA LYS A 182 15.94 -10.75 1.27
C LYS A 182 15.23 -11.45 2.43
N SER A 183 14.03 -10.98 2.77
CA SER A 183 13.19 -11.70 3.71
C SER A 183 12.68 -13.01 3.11
N LYS A 184 12.35 -14.00 3.96
CA LYS A 184 11.75 -15.26 3.52
C LYS A 184 10.54 -15.05 2.60
N ARG A 185 9.71 -14.03 2.89
CA ARG A 185 8.53 -13.67 2.09
C ARG A 185 8.86 -13.27 0.66
N ILE A 186 9.92 -12.50 0.44
CA ILE A 186 10.30 -12.10 -0.92
C ILE A 186 10.95 -13.25 -1.67
N LEU A 187 11.76 -14.09 -1.00
CA LEU A 187 12.34 -15.28 -1.60
C LEU A 187 11.25 -16.24 -2.09
N GLU A 188 10.22 -16.50 -1.29
CA GLU A 188 9.10 -17.34 -1.69
C GLU A 188 8.34 -16.78 -2.89
N ARG A 189 8.09 -15.47 -2.92
CA ARG A 189 7.40 -14.81 -4.06
C ARG A 189 8.23 -14.83 -5.35
N GLN A 190 9.54 -14.83 -5.26
CA GLN A 190 10.46 -14.85 -6.40
C GLN A 190 10.84 -16.26 -6.87
N LYS A 191 10.42 -17.31 -6.13
CA LYS A 191 10.86 -18.69 -6.33
C LYS A 191 10.63 -19.23 -7.75
N ASN A 192 9.48 -18.89 -8.33
CA ASN A 192 9.06 -19.38 -9.65
C ASN A 192 9.29 -18.35 -10.78
N ALA A 193 9.86 -17.19 -10.47
CA ALA A 193 10.12 -16.14 -11.46
C ALA A 193 11.45 -16.39 -12.17
N SER A 194 11.55 -15.94 -13.44
CA SER A 194 12.82 -16.01 -14.16
C SER A 194 13.90 -15.16 -13.49
N PRO A 195 15.19 -15.56 -13.62
CA PRO A 195 16.30 -14.80 -13.04
C PRO A 195 16.33 -13.32 -13.47
N GLU A 196 15.93 -13.05 -14.71
CA GLU A 196 15.86 -11.68 -15.27
C GLU A 196 14.82 -10.82 -14.55
N ILE A 197 13.61 -11.36 -14.32
CA ILE A 197 12.54 -10.71 -13.56
C ILE A 197 12.99 -10.41 -12.13
N VAL A 198 13.63 -11.39 -11.49
CA VAL A 198 14.16 -11.26 -10.13
C VAL A 198 15.23 -10.18 -10.08
N ALA A 199 16.21 -10.21 -10.98
CA ALA A 199 17.28 -9.23 -11.04
C ALA A 199 16.74 -7.80 -11.27
N TYR A 200 15.76 -7.65 -12.14
CA TYR A 200 15.11 -6.36 -12.40
C TYR A 200 14.37 -5.83 -11.17
N ALA A 201 13.63 -6.67 -10.46
CA ALA A 201 12.93 -6.31 -9.23
C ALA A 201 13.92 -5.95 -8.08
N ASP A 202 15.05 -6.62 -8.01
CA ASP A 202 16.12 -6.31 -7.04
C ASP A 202 16.82 -4.99 -7.37
N LYS A 203 17.10 -4.73 -8.66
CA LYS A 203 17.61 -3.44 -9.16
C LYS A 203 16.66 -2.29 -8.76
N ALA A 204 15.34 -2.50 -8.92
CA ALA A 204 14.33 -1.54 -8.48
C ALA A 204 14.40 -1.28 -6.97
N THR A 205 14.42 -2.35 -6.16
CA THR A 205 14.50 -2.25 -4.69
C THR A 205 15.71 -1.44 -4.25
N LYS A 206 16.89 -1.75 -4.79
CA LYS A 206 18.15 -1.04 -4.48
C LYS A 206 18.05 0.44 -4.87
N ARG A 207 17.61 0.72 -6.10
CA ARG A 207 17.53 2.09 -6.63
C ARG A 207 16.53 2.96 -5.86
N ILE A 208 15.32 2.43 -5.59
CA ILE A 208 14.28 3.15 -4.86
C ILE A 208 14.77 3.49 -3.45
N ARG A 209 15.32 2.51 -2.73
CA ARG A 209 15.84 2.71 -1.38
C ARG A 209 16.95 3.76 -1.33
N THR A 210 17.93 3.66 -2.22
CA THR A 210 19.04 4.61 -2.30
C THR A 210 18.54 6.03 -2.59
N LYS A 211 17.60 6.17 -3.54
CA LYS A 211 17.02 7.48 -3.87
C LYS A 211 16.26 8.09 -2.71
N MET A 212 15.45 7.30 -2.00
CA MET A 212 14.69 7.80 -0.85
C MET A 212 15.63 8.22 0.28
N LYS A 213 16.63 7.40 0.59
CA LYS A 213 17.64 7.70 1.61
C LYS A 213 18.37 9.02 1.30
N HIS A 214 18.86 9.15 0.08
CA HIS A 214 19.57 10.37 -0.36
C HIS A 214 18.72 11.65 -0.28
N LEU A 215 17.42 11.56 -0.61
CA LEU A 215 16.52 12.71 -0.48
C LEU A 215 16.32 13.12 0.99
N GLU A 216 16.25 12.17 1.91
CA GLU A 216 16.09 12.44 3.33
C GLU A 216 17.38 12.99 3.96
N GLU A 217 18.54 12.47 3.56
CA GLU A 217 19.86 13.02 3.95
C GLU A 217 20.02 14.49 3.52
N ARG A 218 19.35 14.88 2.42
CA ARG A 218 19.24 16.27 1.95
C ARG A 218 18.14 17.08 2.64
N GLY A 219 17.57 16.59 3.73
CA GLY A 219 16.53 17.27 4.50
C GLY A 219 15.15 17.30 3.85
N LYS A 220 14.88 16.49 2.81
CA LYS A 220 13.54 16.42 2.21
C LYS A 220 12.58 15.67 3.13
N ASN A 221 11.35 16.18 3.24
CA ASN A 221 10.28 15.56 4.01
C ASN A 221 10.03 14.11 3.55
N TYR A 222 9.73 13.23 4.49
CA TYR A 222 9.44 11.81 4.26
C TYR A 222 8.36 11.56 3.19
N ASN A 223 7.33 12.39 3.11
CA ASN A 223 6.30 12.25 2.08
C ASN A 223 6.83 12.59 0.67
N VAL A 224 7.78 13.52 0.58
CA VAL A 224 8.46 13.86 -0.69
C VAL A 224 9.34 12.71 -1.14
N SER A 225 10.13 12.12 -0.23
CA SER A 225 10.96 10.95 -0.54
C SER A 225 10.10 9.74 -0.94
N SER A 226 8.97 9.51 -0.24
CA SER A 226 8.03 8.44 -0.57
C SER A 226 7.40 8.61 -1.97
N ALA A 227 7.03 9.83 -2.34
CA ALA A 227 6.47 10.11 -3.66
C ALA A 227 7.52 9.93 -4.77
N ALA A 228 8.76 10.32 -4.51
CA ALA A 228 9.88 10.07 -5.44
C ALA A 228 10.16 8.56 -5.59
N GLY A 229 10.10 7.80 -4.50
CA GLY A 229 10.19 6.34 -4.52
C GLY A 229 9.06 5.70 -5.31
N ALA A 230 7.82 6.16 -5.10
CA ALA A 230 6.64 5.70 -5.85
C ALA A 230 6.76 5.97 -7.36
N ARG A 231 7.31 7.12 -7.73
CA ARG A 231 7.60 7.45 -9.14
C ARG A 231 8.60 6.48 -9.77
N GLU A 232 9.70 6.18 -9.08
CA GLU A 232 10.66 5.17 -9.54
C GLU A 232 10.01 3.80 -9.67
N LEU A 233 9.24 3.37 -8.64
CA LEU A 233 8.51 2.11 -8.68
C LEU A 233 7.57 2.04 -9.89
N ALA A 234 6.84 3.13 -10.19
CA ALA A 234 5.98 3.19 -11.36
C ALA A 234 6.75 2.97 -12.67
N CYS A 235 7.94 3.56 -12.82
CA CYS A 235 8.79 3.33 -14.00
C CYS A 235 9.20 1.85 -14.11
N PHE A 236 9.62 1.23 -13.00
CA PHE A 236 10.00 -0.19 -12.99
C PHE A 236 8.79 -1.11 -13.26
N VAL A 237 7.64 -0.83 -12.66
CA VAL A 237 6.42 -1.59 -12.93
C VAL A 237 6.03 -1.49 -14.41
N TRP A 238 6.05 -0.29 -14.99
CA TRP A 238 5.79 -0.12 -16.42
C TRP A 238 6.77 -0.91 -17.28
N GLY A 239 8.06 -0.87 -16.97
CA GLY A 239 9.09 -1.64 -17.69
C GLY A 239 8.84 -3.15 -17.60
N MET A 240 8.56 -3.66 -16.40
CA MET A 240 8.24 -5.08 -16.16
C MET A 240 7.03 -5.54 -16.98
N MET A 241 5.94 -4.74 -16.98
CA MET A 241 4.70 -5.08 -17.67
C MET A 241 4.79 -4.99 -19.19
N ASN A 242 5.72 -4.22 -19.74
CA ASN A 242 5.92 -4.04 -21.18
C ASN A 242 7.19 -4.78 -21.71
N GLY A 243 7.75 -5.71 -20.94
CA GLY A 243 8.93 -6.49 -21.35
C GLY A 243 10.22 -5.68 -21.50
N LYS A 244 10.31 -4.48 -20.93
CA LYS A 244 11.49 -3.59 -20.96
C LYS A 244 12.30 -3.73 -19.66
N ILE A 245 12.85 -4.94 -19.44
CA ILE A 245 13.54 -5.34 -18.21
C ILE A 245 15.06 -5.42 -18.33
N ALA A 246 15.62 -4.86 -19.39
CA ALA A 246 17.07 -4.80 -19.58
C ALA A 246 17.77 -3.83 -18.60
#